data_b36ca94ed6fbab3ec01107cb7d31a0a0
#
_entry.id   b36ca94ed6fbab3ec01107cb7d31a0a0
#
_cell.length_a   1.000
_cell.length_b   1.000
_cell.length_c   1.000
_cell.angle_alpha   90.00
_cell.angle_beta   90.00
_cell.angle_gamma   90.00
#
_symmetry.space_group_name_H-M   'P 1'
#
loop_
_entity.id
_entity.type
_entity.pdbx_description
1 polymer ?
#
loop_
_entity_poly.entity_id
_entity_poly.type
_entity_poly.pdbx_seq_one_letter_code
_entity_poly.pdbx_strand_id
1 'polypeptide(L)'
;SSTPPTPHTPPTPHTSPTLPTPPTSQSPNVSYGNNAIALVRPKIRKHQAKVVPTFEFRSACVPKSAKHLLIGSTEAYSGKSATVLGLSYLLQQKGLDVAYGKPIGTCLSESAGSMVEEDVQFIAGSLNLPENRIVPSMLALNEATIQKRLRGEDKTDYCQALVQQYLQISVGHLVLLEGPGNLEEGSLFNLSLPQVAEIIDAAVVLVSRYQSLLSVESLLSAKQRLGKRLIGVVINDVPAQQIPALDKTIRPFLEQQDIAVLGILPKNDLLRSVSVRELVNQLNAEVLCRSDRLDLMVESLAIGAMNVNAAVKYFRKRRNMAVVTGGDRVEIQQAALETSTQCLILTGQLPPPNFILTRAEELEIPILSVDLDTLTTVEIVDRTFGQVRVHEPVKVHCIRNLMAEHFDIARLLSLLDLSPAAALP
;
A
#
# COMPACT_ATOMS: atom_id res chain seq x y z
N SER A 1 -68.13 37.05 -13.94
CA SER A 1 -67.36 37.57 -15.06
C SER A 1 -66.00 37.93 -14.58
N SER A 2 -65.04 37.02 -14.77
CA SER A 2 -63.65 37.27 -14.63
C SER A 2 -62.90 36.41 -15.67
N THR A 3 -62.26 37.10 -16.57
CA THR A 3 -61.43 36.60 -17.70
C THR A 3 -60.17 35.92 -17.20
N PRO A 4 -59.71 34.86 -17.87
CA PRO A 4 -58.42 34.20 -17.50
C PRO A 4 -57.23 34.97 -18.08
N PRO A 5 -56.00 34.85 -17.45
CA PRO A 5 -54.82 35.53 -17.92
C PRO A 5 -54.17 34.78 -19.09
N THR A 6 -53.60 35.55 -20.02
CA THR A 6 -52.84 35.15 -21.21
C THR A 6 -51.52 34.44 -20.86
N PRO A 7 -51.07 33.48 -21.69
CA PRO A 7 -49.82 32.77 -21.45
C PRO A 7 -48.60 33.61 -21.87
N HIS A 8 -47.57 33.61 -21.00
CA HIS A 8 -46.26 34.22 -21.25
C HIS A 8 -45.44 33.39 -22.25
N THR A 9 -44.93 34.03 -23.28
CA THR A 9 -43.95 33.54 -24.23
C THR A 9 -42.57 33.35 -23.56
N PRO A 10 -41.83 32.27 -23.87
CA PRO A 10 -40.49 32.09 -23.32
C PRO A 10 -39.44 32.96 -24.04
N PRO A 11 -38.38 33.39 -23.32
CA PRO A 11 -37.34 34.20 -23.90
C PRO A 11 -36.43 33.39 -24.87
N THR A 12 -36.00 34.03 -25.93
CA THR A 12 -35.05 33.59 -26.94
C THR A 12 -33.66 33.32 -26.34
N PRO A 13 -32.93 32.29 -26.82
CA PRO A 13 -31.58 32.00 -26.33
C PRO A 13 -30.57 33.01 -26.80
N HIS A 14 -29.75 33.52 -25.90
CA HIS A 14 -28.61 34.37 -26.15
C HIS A 14 -27.50 33.56 -26.85
N THR A 15 -27.07 34.09 -28.02
CA THR A 15 -25.91 33.62 -28.78
C THR A 15 -24.62 33.87 -28.00
N SER A 16 -23.83 32.81 -27.79
CA SER A 16 -22.48 32.88 -27.21
C SER A 16 -21.49 33.55 -28.18
N PRO A 17 -20.52 34.34 -27.68
CA PRO A 17 -19.51 34.94 -28.52
C PRO A 17 -18.48 33.90 -29.04
N THR A 18 -18.23 33.96 -30.31
CA THR A 18 -17.19 33.19 -31.02
C THR A 18 -15.80 33.66 -30.61
N LEU A 19 -14.94 32.72 -30.23
CA LEU A 19 -13.50 32.92 -30.02
C LEU A 19 -12.78 33.22 -31.36
N PRO A 20 -11.79 34.11 -31.40
CA PRO A 20 -11.01 34.39 -32.59
C PRO A 20 -10.01 33.27 -32.89
N THR A 21 -9.96 32.89 -34.18
CA THR A 21 -8.97 31.99 -34.77
C THR A 21 -7.56 32.60 -34.76
N PRO A 22 -6.50 31.81 -34.48
CA PRO A 22 -5.12 32.30 -34.57
C PRO A 22 -4.67 32.46 -36.05
N PRO A 23 -3.77 33.41 -36.36
CA PRO A 23 -3.33 33.69 -37.69
C PRO A 23 -2.42 32.59 -38.26
N THR A 24 -2.67 32.19 -39.51
CA THR A 24 -1.81 31.35 -40.31
C THR A 24 -0.45 31.99 -40.55
N SER A 25 0.62 31.34 -40.05
CA SER A 25 1.99 31.68 -40.39
C SER A 25 2.37 31.17 -41.79
N GLN A 26 2.60 32.07 -42.72
CA GLN A 26 3.24 31.77 -43.98
C GLN A 26 4.71 31.47 -43.77
N SER A 27 5.16 30.32 -44.31
CA SER A 27 6.59 29.96 -44.39
C SER A 27 7.29 30.79 -45.48
N PRO A 28 8.44 31.37 -45.22
CA PRO A 28 9.25 31.91 -46.33
C PRO A 28 10.11 30.80 -46.94
N ASN A 29 10.04 30.68 -48.25
CA ASN A 29 10.98 29.94 -49.08
C ASN A 29 12.36 30.54 -48.97
N VAL A 30 13.35 29.79 -48.50
CA VAL A 30 14.76 30.15 -48.59
C VAL A 30 15.47 29.16 -49.48
N SER A 31 15.99 29.68 -50.59
CA SER A 31 16.84 29.00 -51.56
C SER A 31 18.19 28.59 -50.94
N TYR A 32 18.63 27.38 -51.22
CA TYR A 32 19.96 26.88 -50.87
C TYR A 32 21.03 27.55 -51.74
N GLY A 33 21.86 28.38 -51.12
CA GLY A 33 23.14 28.82 -51.66
C GLY A 33 24.29 28.03 -51.01
N ASN A 34 25.05 27.34 -51.82
CA ASN A 34 26.27 26.64 -51.43
C ASN A 34 27.33 27.63 -50.97
N ASN A 35 27.61 27.69 -49.68
CA ASN A 35 28.88 28.25 -49.20
C ASN A 35 29.46 27.35 -48.07
N ALA A 36 30.60 26.76 -48.39
CA ALA A 36 31.39 25.94 -47.49
C ALA A 36 31.93 26.82 -46.38
N ILE A 37 31.45 26.64 -45.15
CA ILE A 37 32.02 27.24 -43.93
C ILE A 37 32.86 26.17 -43.23
N ALA A 38 34.15 26.50 -43.12
CA ALA A 38 35.14 25.72 -42.40
C ALA A 38 34.75 25.53 -40.94
N LEU A 39 34.54 24.28 -40.52
CA LEU A 39 34.29 23.91 -39.12
C LEU A 39 35.56 24.08 -38.30
N VAL A 40 35.66 25.16 -37.53
CA VAL A 40 36.61 25.29 -36.42
C VAL A 40 36.13 24.38 -35.31
N ARG A 41 36.82 23.28 -35.09
CA ARG A 41 36.58 22.36 -33.96
C ARG A 41 37.08 23.04 -32.66
N PRO A 42 36.23 23.26 -31.63
CA PRO A 42 36.74 23.64 -30.33
C PRO A 42 37.51 22.48 -29.71
N LYS A 43 38.73 22.72 -29.25
CA LYS A 43 39.50 21.79 -28.42
C LYS A 43 38.77 21.56 -27.10
N ILE A 44 38.01 20.45 -26.99
CA ILE A 44 37.49 19.98 -25.74
C ILE A 44 38.68 19.47 -24.90
N ARG A 45 39.01 20.26 -23.85
CA ARG A 45 39.92 19.74 -22.79
C ARG A 45 39.30 18.48 -22.21
N LYS A 46 39.97 17.37 -22.32
CA LYS A 46 39.64 16.12 -21.62
C LYS A 46 39.76 16.39 -20.12
N HIS A 47 38.64 16.70 -19.47
CA HIS A 47 38.54 16.47 -18.05
C HIS A 47 38.49 14.95 -17.86
N GLN A 48 39.51 14.44 -17.21
CA GLN A 48 39.54 13.04 -16.75
C GLN A 48 38.29 12.86 -15.86
N ALA A 49 37.29 12.16 -16.38
CA ALA A 49 36.24 11.59 -15.57
C ALA A 49 36.93 10.68 -14.54
N LYS A 50 36.80 11.02 -13.26
CA LYS A 50 37.16 10.11 -12.18
C LYS A 50 36.35 8.84 -12.41
N VAL A 51 37.05 7.78 -12.79
CA VAL A 51 36.52 6.43 -12.86
C VAL A 51 36.01 6.11 -11.45
N VAL A 52 34.70 5.98 -11.31
CA VAL A 52 34.09 5.39 -10.13
C VAL A 52 34.63 3.96 -10.10
N PRO A 53 35.27 3.53 -9.00
CA PRO A 53 35.79 2.16 -8.95
C PRO A 53 34.62 1.20 -9.08
N THR A 54 34.56 0.46 -10.18
CA THR A 54 33.79 -0.76 -10.29
C THR A 54 34.38 -1.74 -9.28
N PHE A 55 33.67 -1.96 -8.18
CA PHE A 55 34.00 -3.02 -7.24
C PHE A 55 33.80 -4.36 -7.96
N GLU A 56 34.88 -4.93 -8.45
CA GLU A 56 34.93 -6.37 -8.79
C GLU A 56 34.82 -7.14 -7.47
N PHE A 57 33.63 -7.62 -7.15
CA PHE A 57 33.44 -8.62 -6.11
C PHE A 57 34.13 -9.91 -6.56
N ARG A 58 35.35 -10.16 -6.07
CA ARG A 58 35.94 -11.51 -6.11
C ARG A 58 34.97 -12.41 -5.33
N SER A 59 34.38 -13.36 -6.05
CA SER A 59 33.60 -14.46 -5.51
C SER A 59 34.46 -15.25 -4.51
N ALA A 60 34.42 -14.85 -3.24
CA ALA A 60 34.84 -15.70 -2.15
C ALA A 60 33.80 -16.80 -2.03
N CYS A 61 34.19 -18.04 -1.95
CA CYS A 61 33.36 -19.22 -1.76
C CYS A 61 32.54 -19.02 -0.46
N VAL A 62 31.33 -18.48 -0.59
CA VAL A 62 30.43 -18.26 0.53
C VAL A 62 29.84 -19.60 0.93
N PRO A 63 29.83 -20.00 2.21
CA PRO A 63 29.10 -21.17 2.68
C PRO A 63 27.67 -21.07 2.16
N LYS A 64 26.98 -22.19 1.86
CA LYS A 64 25.57 -22.20 1.45
C LYS A 64 24.74 -21.37 2.44
N SER A 65 24.65 -20.07 2.19
CA SER A 65 23.83 -19.16 2.98
C SER A 65 22.36 -19.44 2.68
N ALA A 66 21.49 -19.15 3.62
CA ALA A 66 20.06 -19.20 3.40
C ALA A 66 19.71 -18.37 2.14
N LYS A 67 18.76 -18.87 1.33
CA LYS A 67 18.28 -18.12 0.16
C LYS A 67 17.54 -16.86 0.61
N HIS A 68 17.64 -15.78 -0.14
CA HIS A 68 16.97 -14.53 0.15
C HIS A 68 15.78 -14.34 -0.79
N LEU A 69 14.61 -14.08 -0.21
CA LEU A 69 13.40 -13.73 -0.95
C LEU A 69 12.92 -12.36 -0.51
N LEU A 70 12.91 -11.41 -1.44
CA LEU A 70 12.48 -10.04 -1.20
C LEU A 70 11.06 -9.83 -1.74
N ILE A 71 10.13 -9.52 -0.87
CA ILE A 71 8.75 -9.17 -1.24
C ILE A 71 8.68 -7.66 -1.44
N GLY A 72 8.57 -7.25 -2.68
CA GLY A 72 8.43 -5.85 -3.08
C GLY A 72 7.04 -5.50 -3.56
N SER A 73 6.87 -4.27 -3.99
CA SER A 73 5.64 -3.82 -4.64
C SER A 73 5.88 -2.71 -5.66
N THR A 74 4.92 -2.54 -6.55
CA THR A 74 4.91 -1.43 -7.51
C THR A 74 4.42 -0.13 -6.88
N GLU A 75 3.71 -0.21 -5.75
CA GLU A 75 3.10 0.93 -5.05
C GLU A 75 2.99 0.66 -3.54
N ALA A 76 2.90 1.71 -2.75
CA ALA A 76 2.66 1.60 -1.31
C ALA A 76 1.27 0.98 -1.02
N TYR A 77 1.13 0.36 0.15
CA TYR A 77 -0.13 -0.25 0.62
C TYR A 77 -0.74 -1.28 -0.35
N SER A 78 0.07 -1.95 -1.14
CA SER A 78 -0.35 -3.00 -2.09
C SER A 78 -0.70 -4.34 -1.43
N GLY A 79 -0.40 -4.51 -0.14
CA GLY A 79 -0.59 -5.76 0.60
C GLY A 79 0.70 -6.57 0.82
N LYS A 80 1.88 -5.95 0.74
CA LYS A 80 3.17 -6.61 0.99
C LYS A 80 3.21 -7.34 2.33
N SER A 81 2.96 -6.63 3.45
CA SER A 81 3.04 -7.19 4.81
C SER A 81 2.05 -8.36 5.00
N ALA A 82 0.84 -8.26 4.39
CA ALA A 82 -0.12 -9.36 4.36
C ALA A 82 0.42 -10.57 3.58
N THR A 83 1.05 -10.32 2.42
CA THR A 83 1.67 -11.38 1.61
C THR A 83 2.84 -12.03 2.36
N VAL A 84 3.70 -11.24 3.02
CA VAL A 84 4.80 -11.73 3.86
C VAL A 84 4.28 -12.63 4.96
N LEU A 85 3.27 -12.18 5.71
CA LEU A 85 2.64 -12.94 6.80
C LEU A 85 2.07 -14.28 6.30
N GLY A 86 1.25 -14.23 5.25
CA GLY A 86 0.63 -15.43 4.69
C GLY A 86 1.62 -16.40 4.06
N LEU A 87 2.62 -15.87 3.35
CA LEU A 87 3.70 -16.66 2.76
C LEU A 87 4.55 -17.33 3.83
N SER A 88 4.95 -16.61 4.88
CA SER A 88 5.71 -17.17 5.99
C SER A 88 4.96 -18.34 6.66
N TYR A 89 3.65 -18.19 6.84
CA TYR A 89 2.81 -19.26 7.37
C TYR A 89 2.79 -20.50 6.45
N LEU A 90 2.64 -20.30 5.13
CA LEU A 90 2.67 -21.42 4.17
C LEU A 90 4.03 -22.12 4.12
N LEU A 91 5.13 -21.37 4.22
CA LEU A 91 6.48 -21.90 4.27
C LEU A 91 6.72 -22.73 5.55
N GLN A 92 6.29 -22.22 6.70
CA GLN A 92 6.35 -22.98 7.96
C GLN A 92 5.54 -24.26 7.91
N GLN A 93 4.35 -24.27 7.28
CA GLN A 93 3.56 -25.49 7.07
C GLN A 93 4.25 -26.52 6.17
N LYS A 94 5.17 -26.06 5.30
CA LYS A 94 6.02 -26.95 4.48
C LYS A 94 7.30 -27.38 5.21
N GLY A 95 7.41 -27.10 6.51
CA GLY A 95 8.57 -27.45 7.33
C GLY A 95 9.83 -26.61 7.03
N LEU A 96 9.68 -25.47 6.38
CA LEU A 96 10.79 -24.56 6.10
C LEU A 96 11.02 -23.60 7.26
N ASP A 97 12.27 -23.48 7.68
CA ASP A 97 12.72 -22.55 8.68
C ASP A 97 12.98 -21.20 8.03
N VAL A 98 12.22 -20.16 8.46
CA VAL A 98 12.20 -18.84 7.86
C VAL A 98 12.73 -17.82 8.85
N ALA A 99 13.68 -16.98 8.43
CA ALA A 99 14.01 -15.72 9.10
C ALA A 99 13.27 -14.57 8.42
N TYR A 100 12.94 -13.53 9.16
CA TYR A 100 12.19 -12.38 8.67
C TYR A 100 12.89 -11.07 9.00
N GLY A 101 12.88 -10.12 8.05
CA GLY A 101 13.38 -8.77 8.26
C GLY A 101 12.77 -7.74 7.30
N LYS A 102 12.84 -6.48 7.71
CA LYS A 102 12.40 -5.31 6.94
C LYS A 102 13.53 -4.28 6.99
N PRO A 103 14.41 -4.22 5.97
CA PRO A 103 15.60 -3.36 6.00
C PRO A 103 15.27 -1.89 6.21
N ILE A 104 14.19 -1.41 5.59
CA ILE A 104 13.69 -0.04 5.73
C ILE A 104 12.38 -0.06 6.49
N GLY A 105 12.39 0.50 7.70
CA GLY A 105 11.20 0.72 8.51
C GLY A 105 10.60 2.11 8.26
N THR A 106 9.28 2.22 8.41
CA THR A 106 8.55 3.50 8.30
C THR A 106 7.92 3.91 9.62
N CYS A 107 7.74 2.96 10.54
CA CYS A 107 7.07 3.15 11.82
C CYS A 107 7.87 2.52 12.94
N LEU A 108 8.71 3.33 13.57
CA LEU A 108 9.48 2.93 14.73
C LEU A 108 8.76 3.34 16.00
N SER A 109 8.58 2.39 16.92
CA SER A 109 8.16 2.64 18.29
C SER A 109 9.32 2.40 19.26
N GLU A 110 9.32 3.11 20.38
CA GLU A 110 10.28 2.87 21.44
C GLU A 110 9.79 1.69 22.29
N SER A 111 10.53 0.61 22.26
CA SER A 111 10.28 -0.57 23.09
C SER A 111 11.54 -0.99 23.83
N ALA A 112 11.47 -1.07 25.15
CA ALA A 112 12.57 -1.48 26.03
C ALA A 112 13.89 -0.71 25.79
N GLY A 113 13.82 0.59 25.42
CA GLY A 113 14.99 1.43 25.17
C GLY A 113 15.64 1.25 23.79
N SER A 114 15.01 0.51 22.89
CA SER A 114 15.41 0.38 21.48
C SER A 114 14.27 0.78 20.54
N MET A 115 14.63 1.38 19.40
CA MET A 115 13.68 1.68 18.34
C MET A 115 13.39 0.41 17.54
N VAL A 116 12.17 -0.05 17.58
CA VAL A 116 11.75 -1.28 16.89
C VAL A 116 10.65 -0.97 15.89
N GLU A 117 10.73 -1.59 14.74
CA GLU A 117 9.71 -1.49 13.71
C GLU A 117 8.46 -2.29 14.12
N GLU A 118 7.31 -1.61 14.21
CA GLU A 118 6.05 -2.20 14.70
C GLU A 118 5.58 -3.38 13.82
N ASP A 119 5.70 -3.25 12.50
CA ASP A 119 5.32 -4.32 11.58
C ASP A 119 6.18 -5.57 11.79
N VAL A 120 7.49 -5.38 12.05
CA VAL A 120 8.41 -6.50 12.31
C VAL A 120 8.03 -7.24 13.58
N GLN A 121 7.74 -6.51 14.67
CA GLN A 121 7.28 -7.11 15.91
C GLN A 121 5.96 -7.88 15.74
N PHE A 122 5.00 -7.27 15.04
CA PHE A 122 3.70 -7.88 14.85
C PHE A 122 3.79 -9.17 14.01
N ILE A 123 4.51 -9.15 12.90
CA ILE A 123 4.67 -10.34 12.03
C ILE A 123 5.45 -11.42 12.77
N ALA A 124 6.56 -11.08 13.44
CA ALA A 124 7.36 -12.02 14.20
C ALA A 124 6.53 -12.70 15.31
N GLY A 125 5.75 -11.90 16.06
CA GLY A 125 4.84 -12.41 17.10
C GLY A 125 3.73 -13.30 16.53
N SER A 126 3.13 -12.91 15.40
CA SER A 126 2.07 -13.69 14.73
C SER A 126 2.54 -15.04 14.20
N LEU A 127 3.83 -15.15 13.89
CA LEU A 127 4.48 -16.36 13.38
C LEU A 127 5.23 -17.14 14.47
N ASN A 128 5.26 -16.63 15.69
CA ASN A 128 6.05 -17.17 16.80
C ASN A 128 7.53 -17.38 16.44
N LEU A 129 8.12 -16.40 15.73
CA LEU A 129 9.52 -16.47 15.36
C LEU A 129 10.41 -16.24 16.58
N PRO A 130 11.44 -17.09 16.79
CA PRO A 130 12.42 -16.82 17.84
C PRO A 130 13.28 -15.61 17.49
N GLU A 131 13.83 -14.91 18.48
CA GLU A 131 14.59 -13.67 18.29
C GLU A 131 15.75 -13.79 17.27
N ASN A 132 16.42 -14.93 17.23
CA ASN A 132 17.50 -15.19 16.28
C ASN A 132 17.03 -15.38 14.82
N ARG A 133 15.72 -15.34 14.57
CA ARG A 133 15.10 -15.36 13.23
C ARG A 133 14.53 -14.00 12.84
N ILE A 134 14.67 -13.00 13.70
CA ILE A 134 14.18 -11.65 13.46
C ILE A 134 15.37 -10.76 13.13
N VAL A 135 15.33 -10.12 11.96
CA VAL A 135 16.38 -9.21 11.53
C VAL A 135 15.88 -7.77 11.75
N PRO A 136 16.55 -6.98 12.58
CA PRO A 136 16.12 -5.62 12.87
C PRO A 136 16.21 -4.71 11.62
N SER A 137 15.40 -3.67 11.59
CA SER A 137 15.46 -2.65 10.53
C SER A 137 16.73 -1.83 10.64
N MET A 138 17.30 -1.45 9.50
CA MET A 138 18.56 -0.70 9.43
C MET A 138 18.34 0.80 9.38
N LEU A 139 17.23 1.22 8.79
CA LEU A 139 16.91 2.61 8.52
C LEU A 139 15.44 2.87 8.82
N ALA A 140 15.17 3.93 9.59
CA ALA A 140 13.85 4.54 9.69
C ALA A 140 13.71 5.61 8.61
N LEU A 141 12.88 5.36 7.61
CA LEU A 141 12.65 6.32 6.55
C LEU A 141 11.59 7.35 6.98
N ASN A 142 12.06 8.46 7.53
CA ASN A 142 11.24 9.57 7.96
C ASN A 142 11.89 10.91 7.55
N GLU A 143 11.16 11.99 7.71
CA GLU A 143 11.62 13.35 7.34
C GLU A 143 12.97 13.70 7.97
N ALA A 144 13.18 13.37 9.24
CA ALA A 144 14.42 13.68 9.97
C ALA A 144 15.63 12.94 9.39
N THR A 145 15.49 11.66 9.05
CA THR A 145 16.57 10.86 8.45
C THR A 145 16.89 11.33 7.03
N ILE A 146 15.86 11.67 6.25
CA ILE A 146 16.02 12.26 4.91
C ILE A 146 16.80 13.59 5.00
N GLN A 147 16.40 14.50 5.89
CA GLN A 147 17.07 15.79 6.07
C GLN A 147 18.53 15.63 6.48
N LYS A 148 18.86 14.74 7.41
CA LYS A 148 20.24 14.44 7.80
C LYS A 148 21.08 13.96 6.62
N ARG A 149 20.52 13.08 5.79
CA ARG A 149 21.20 12.56 4.59
C ARG A 149 21.44 13.69 3.56
N LEU A 150 20.43 14.52 3.29
CA LEU A 150 20.54 15.65 2.36
C LEU A 150 21.55 16.69 2.80
N ARG A 151 21.72 16.92 4.11
CA ARG A 151 22.74 17.81 4.67
C ARG A 151 24.13 17.21 4.73
N GLY A 152 24.28 15.92 4.38
CA GLY A 152 25.57 15.21 4.47
C GLY A 152 26.00 14.86 5.91
N GLU A 153 25.09 14.95 6.87
CA GLU A 153 25.31 14.61 8.27
C GLU A 153 25.31 13.09 8.46
N ASP A 154 24.47 12.37 7.73
CA ASP A 154 24.48 10.91 7.66
C ASP A 154 25.43 10.43 6.55
N LYS A 155 26.54 9.81 6.97
CA LYS A 155 27.58 9.23 6.09
C LYS A 155 27.58 7.71 6.11
N THR A 156 26.54 7.09 6.65
CA THR A 156 26.43 5.64 6.80
C THR A 156 26.47 4.96 5.43
N ASP A 157 27.30 3.94 5.30
CA ASP A 157 27.28 3.02 4.16
C ASP A 157 26.24 1.93 4.41
N TYR A 158 25.03 2.18 3.96
CA TYR A 158 23.92 1.25 4.13
C TYR A 158 24.08 -0.01 3.26
N CYS A 159 24.82 0.03 2.16
CA CYS A 159 25.12 -1.15 1.36
C CYS A 159 25.96 -2.14 2.18
N GLN A 160 27.04 -1.64 2.80
CA GLN A 160 27.88 -2.45 3.65
C GLN A 160 27.12 -2.98 4.88
N ALA A 161 26.30 -2.16 5.50
CA ALA A 161 25.47 -2.58 6.62
C ALA A 161 24.47 -3.68 6.21
N LEU A 162 23.84 -3.57 5.03
CA LEU A 162 22.94 -4.59 4.49
C LEU A 162 23.65 -5.93 4.30
N VAL A 163 24.84 -5.93 3.71
CA VAL A 163 25.68 -7.12 3.54
C VAL A 163 26.01 -7.77 4.89
N GLN A 164 26.47 -6.97 5.86
CA GLN A 164 26.84 -7.47 7.19
C GLN A 164 25.64 -8.06 7.93
N GLN A 165 24.49 -7.46 7.82
CA GLN A 165 23.30 -7.86 8.58
C GLN A 165 22.58 -9.06 7.98
N TYR A 166 22.46 -9.13 6.65
CA TYR A 166 21.64 -10.12 5.98
C TYR A 166 22.40 -11.27 5.35
N LEU A 167 23.60 -11.07 4.79
CA LEU A 167 24.37 -12.17 4.22
C LEU A 167 25.05 -13.07 5.27
N GLN A 168 25.17 -12.61 6.50
CA GLN A 168 25.71 -13.42 7.61
C GLN A 168 24.68 -14.35 8.24
N ILE A 169 23.40 -14.26 7.87
CA ILE A 169 22.38 -15.17 8.34
C ILE A 169 22.61 -16.54 7.72
N SER A 170 23.35 -17.37 8.43
CA SER A 170 23.69 -18.75 8.01
C SER A 170 22.68 -19.79 8.49
N VAL A 171 21.66 -19.37 9.24
CA VAL A 171 20.72 -20.25 9.93
C VAL A 171 19.34 -20.18 9.29
N GLY A 172 18.81 -21.34 8.87
CA GLY A 172 17.50 -21.48 8.25
C GLY A 172 17.57 -21.78 6.75
N HIS A 173 16.41 -22.01 6.15
CA HIS A 173 16.29 -22.34 4.73
C HIS A 173 16.11 -21.09 3.87
N LEU A 174 15.43 -20.08 4.42
CA LEU A 174 15.05 -18.88 3.70
C LEU A 174 15.07 -17.65 4.61
N VAL A 175 15.62 -16.55 4.11
CA VAL A 175 15.44 -15.21 4.68
C VAL A 175 14.39 -14.47 3.87
N LEU A 176 13.24 -14.22 4.47
CA LEU A 176 12.16 -13.46 3.87
C LEU A 176 12.30 -12.00 4.25
N LEU A 177 12.38 -11.13 3.25
CA LEU A 177 12.54 -9.69 3.46
C LEU A 177 11.32 -8.94 2.94
N GLU A 178 10.85 -7.98 3.73
CA GLU A 178 9.90 -7.00 3.26
C GLU A 178 10.61 -5.78 2.68
N GLY A 179 10.40 -5.53 1.41
CA GLY A 179 10.98 -4.41 0.69
C GLY A 179 10.29 -3.07 0.98
N PRO A 180 10.84 -1.97 0.46
CA PRO A 180 10.28 -0.63 0.57
C PRO A 180 8.88 -0.50 -0.06
N GLY A 181 8.24 0.66 0.12
CA GLY A 181 6.86 0.92 -0.31
C GLY A 181 6.63 0.81 -1.82
N ASN A 182 7.67 1.09 -2.61
CA ASN A 182 7.68 0.95 -4.06
C ASN A 182 9.10 0.63 -4.56
N LEU A 183 9.32 0.67 -5.87
CA LEU A 183 10.62 0.34 -6.47
C LEU A 183 11.71 1.38 -6.18
N GLU A 184 11.35 2.64 -5.96
CA GLU A 184 12.26 3.79 -5.83
C GLU A 184 12.57 4.17 -4.39
N GLU A 185 11.66 3.91 -3.47
CA GLU A 185 11.81 4.26 -2.06
C GLU A 185 13.10 3.68 -1.48
N GLY A 186 13.84 4.50 -0.74
CA GLY A 186 15.17 4.15 -0.23
C GLY A 186 16.33 4.50 -1.16
N SER A 187 16.09 5.00 -2.40
CA SER A 187 17.17 5.33 -3.37
C SER A 187 18.19 6.32 -2.82
N LEU A 188 17.78 7.29 -1.99
CA LEU A 188 18.68 8.26 -1.34
C LEU A 188 19.75 7.57 -0.45
N PHE A 189 19.44 6.38 0.03
CA PHE A 189 20.28 5.59 0.94
C PHE A 189 20.91 4.37 0.24
N ASN A 190 20.75 4.24 -1.09
CA ASN A 190 21.12 3.09 -1.88
C ASN A 190 20.44 1.78 -1.45
N LEU A 191 19.20 1.90 -0.98
CA LEU A 191 18.36 0.80 -0.48
C LEU A 191 17.03 0.67 -1.26
N SER A 192 16.94 1.18 -2.49
CA SER A 192 15.76 0.92 -3.34
C SER A 192 15.57 -0.58 -3.56
N LEU A 193 14.36 -1.00 -3.92
CA LEU A 193 14.07 -2.42 -4.10
C LEU A 193 15.06 -3.13 -5.05
N PRO A 194 15.39 -2.57 -6.25
CA PRO A 194 16.40 -3.18 -7.12
C PRO A 194 17.80 -3.22 -6.50
N GLN A 195 18.22 -2.17 -5.78
CA GLN A 195 19.52 -2.11 -5.13
C GLN A 195 19.64 -3.15 -4.01
N VAL A 196 18.62 -3.27 -3.15
CA VAL A 196 18.58 -4.31 -2.11
C VAL A 196 18.67 -5.70 -2.75
N ALA A 197 17.85 -5.97 -3.77
CA ALA A 197 17.84 -7.26 -4.46
C ALA A 197 19.19 -7.60 -5.09
N GLU A 198 19.90 -6.60 -5.62
CA GLU A 198 21.23 -6.78 -6.21
C GLU A 198 22.30 -7.05 -5.16
N ILE A 199 22.35 -6.26 -4.09
CA ILE A 199 23.38 -6.32 -3.04
C ILE A 199 23.37 -7.67 -2.32
N ILE A 200 22.20 -8.22 -1.99
CA ILE A 200 22.10 -9.49 -1.27
C ILE A 200 21.74 -10.68 -2.17
N ASP A 201 21.77 -10.49 -3.48
CA ASP A 201 21.40 -11.49 -4.49
C ASP A 201 20.04 -12.17 -4.21
N ALA A 202 19.04 -11.36 -3.87
CA ALA A 202 17.70 -11.84 -3.54
C ALA A 202 16.86 -12.11 -4.78
N ALA A 203 16.10 -13.21 -4.76
CA ALA A 203 14.94 -13.38 -5.63
C ALA A 203 13.83 -12.41 -5.20
N VAL A 204 13.09 -11.89 -6.16
CA VAL A 204 12.03 -10.89 -5.91
C VAL A 204 10.67 -11.42 -6.31
N VAL A 205 9.70 -11.28 -5.42
CA VAL A 205 8.27 -11.40 -5.72
C VAL A 205 7.64 -10.03 -5.53
N LEU A 206 6.91 -9.55 -6.53
CA LEU A 206 6.20 -8.28 -6.44
C LEU A 206 4.73 -8.48 -6.12
N VAL A 207 4.22 -7.67 -5.21
CA VAL A 207 2.80 -7.54 -4.93
C VAL A 207 2.30 -6.31 -5.66
N SER A 208 1.36 -6.48 -6.57
CA SER A 208 0.71 -5.39 -7.31
C SER A 208 -0.77 -5.37 -6.97
N ARG A 209 -1.26 -4.21 -6.55
CA ARG A 209 -2.69 -4.03 -6.30
C ARG A 209 -3.42 -3.85 -7.63
N TYR A 210 -4.46 -4.61 -7.84
CA TYR A 210 -5.27 -4.48 -9.03
C TYR A 210 -6.16 -3.24 -8.95
N GLN A 211 -5.93 -2.28 -9.82
CA GLN A 211 -6.80 -1.10 -10.00
C GLN A 211 -7.50 -1.15 -11.35
N SER A 212 -6.77 -1.57 -12.38
CA SER A 212 -7.25 -1.76 -13.75
C SER A 212 -6.25 -2.62 -14.53
N LEU A 213 -6.51 -2.88 -15.80
CA LEU A 213 -5.56 -3.58 -16.68
C LEU A 213 -4.22 -2.82 -16.83
N LEU A 214 -4.18 -1.52 -16.57
CA LEU A 214 -2.95 -0.71 -16.60
C LEU A 214 -1.92 -1.13 -15.55
N SER A 215 -2.32 -1.86 -14.50
CA SER A 215 -1.35 -2.41 -13.52
C SER A 215 -0.28 -3.29 -14.17
N VAL A 216 -0.56 -3.87 -15.35
CA VAL A 216 0.41 -4.66 -16.12
C VAL A 216 1.62 -3.84 -16.57
N GLU A 217 1.44 -2.57 -16.91
CA GLU A 217 2.56 -1.70 -17.34
C GLU A 217 3.59 -1.51 -16.23
N SER A 218 3.13 -1.32 -14.99
CA SER A 218 4.02 -1.22 -13.83
C SER A 218 4.82 -2.51 -13.59
N LEU A 219 4.21 -3.67 -13.83
CA LEU A 219 4.88 -4.96 -13.72
C LEU A 219 5.93 -5.17 -14.82
N LEU A 220 5.64 -4.76 -16.07
CA LEU A 220 6.61 -4.80 -17.16
C LEU A 220 7.80 -3.87 -16.90
N SER A 221 7.53 -2.65 -16.43
CA SER A 221 8.60 -1.71 -16.03
C SER A 221 9.46 -2.28 -14.90
N ALA A 222 8.84 -2.90 -13.92
CA ALA A 222 9.54 -3.57 -12.83
C ALA A 222 10.42 -4.75 -13.35
N LYS A 223 9.92 -5.53 -14.32
CA LYS A 223 10.70 -6.60 -14.96
C LYS A 223 11.95 -6.09 -15.66
N GLN A 224 11.83 -4.96 -16.35
CA GLN A 224 12.99 -4.33 -17.00
C GLN A 224 14.08 -3.94 -15.99
N ARG A 225 13.69 -3.47 -14.80
CA ARG A 225 14.62 -3.03 -13.74
C ARG A 225 15.20 -4.16 -12.91
N LEU A 226 14.40 -5.17 -12.60
CA LEU A 226 14.79 -6.31 -11.76
C LEU A 226 15.39 -7.48 -12.57
N GLY A 227 15.10 -7.54 -13.87
CA GLY A 227 15.59 -8.58 -14.76
C GLY A 227 15.19 -9.99 -14.30
N LYS A 228 16.17 -10.87 -14.22
CA LYS A 228 15.98 -12.26 -13.79
C LYS A 228 15.67 -12.42 -12.31
N ARG A 229 15.95 -11.40 -11.48
CA ARG A 229 15.61 -11.44 -10.05
C ARG A 229 14.13 -11.41 -9.79
N LEU A 230 13.31 -10.79 -10.67
CA LEU A 230 11.87 -10.90 -10.60
C LEU A 230 11.42 -12.30 -11.02
N ILE A 231 11.16 -13.15 -10.04
CA ILE A 231 10.76 -14.54 -10.23
C ILE A 231 9.24 -14.73 -10.28
N GLY A 232 8.46 -13.76 -9.77
CA GLY A 232 7.00 -13.86 -9.81
C GLY A 232 6.28 -12.64 -9.25
N VAL A 233 4.97 -12.64 -9.46
CA VAL A 233 4.07 -11.58 -9.01
C VAL A 233 2.84 -12.15 -8.32
N VAL A 234 2.30 -11.36 -7.39
CA VAL A 234 0.99 -11.55 -6.77
C VAL A 234 0.12 -10.38 -7.17
N ILE A 235 -1.02 -10.64 -7.80
CA ILE A 235 -2.02 -9.64 -8.14
C ILE A 235 -3.04 -9.61 -7.03
N ASN A 236 -3.06 -8.54 -6.25
CA ASN A 236 -3.85 -8.43 -5.02
C ASN A 236 -5.08 -7.51 -5.20
N ASP A 237 -6.07 -7.65 -4.33
CA ASP A 237 -7.27 -6.80 -4.25
C ASP A 237 -8.14 -6.86 -5.52
N VAL A 238 -8.25 -8.04 -6.14
CA VAL A 238 -9.01 -8.25 -7.37
C VAL A 238 -10.49 -8.48 -7.05
N PRO A 239 -11.44 -7.72 -7.67
CA PRO A 239 -12.86 -8.04 -7.54
C PRO A 239 -13.12 -9.51 -7.96
N ALA A 240 -13.82 -10.27 -7.10
CA ALA A 240 -14.00 -11.72 -7.29
C ALA A 240 -14.56 -12.08 -8.67
N GLN A 241 -15.45 -11.24 -9.21
CA GLN A 241 -16.06 -11.44 -10.53
C GLN A 241 -15.06 -11.30 -11.69
N GLN A 242 -13.94 -10.61 -11.47
CA GLN A 242 -12.92 -10.35 -12.50
C GLN A 242 -11.81 -11.41 -12.50
N ILE A 243 -11.65 -12.20 -11.43
CA ILE A 243 -10.59 -13.20 -11.32
C ILE A 243 -10.56 -14.17 -12.52
N PRO A 244 -11.68 -14.77 -12.97
CA PRO A 244 -11.64 -15.68 -14.10
C PRO A 244 -11.21 -15.03 -15.41
N ALA A 245 -11.52 -13.74 -15.60
CA ALA A 245 -11.10 -12.99 -16.78
C ALA A 245 -9.60 -12.67 -16.74
N LEU A 246 -9.09 -12.22 -15.58
CA LEU A 246 -7.67 -11.93 -15.38
C LEU A 246 -6.81 -13.20 -15.52
N ASP A 247 -7.28 -14.30 -14.99
CA ASP A 247 -6.57 -15.57 -15.08
C ASP A 247 -6.41 -16.06 -16.54
N LYS A 248 -7.39 -15.75 -17.40
CA LYS A 248 -7.35 -16.08 -18.83
C LYS A 248 -6.59 -15.05 -19.69
N THR A 249 -6.39 -13.82 -19.23
CA THR A 249 -5.80 -12.73 -20.02
C THR A 249 -4.46 -12.28 -19.48
N ILE A 250 -4.41 -11.85 -18.23
CA ILE A 250 -3.18 -11.29 -17.63
C ILE A 250 -2.16 -12.38 -17.32
N ARG A 251 -2.58 -13.51 -16.77
CA ARG A 251 -1.64 -14.59 -16.42
C ARG A 251 -0.84 -15.06 -17.64
N PRO A 252 -1.44 -15.52 -18.76
CA PRO A 252 -0.67 -16.02 -19.90
C PRO A 252 0.18 -14.92 -20.54
N PHE A 253 -0.27 -13.66 -20.51
CA PHE A 253 0.51 -12.53 -21.00
C PHE A 253 1.78 -12.30 -20.17
N LEU A 254 1.66 -12.23 -18.84
CA LEU A 254 2.81 -12.03 -17.95
C LEU A 254 3.78 -13.21 -18.01
N GLU A 255 3.27 -14.42 -18.13
CA GLU A 255 4.11 -15.62 -18.24
C GLU A 255 4.90 -15.68 -19.56
N GLN A 256 4.37 -15.15 -20.66
CA GLN A 256 5.12 -14.94 -21.89
C GLN A 256 6.25 -13.89 -21.77
N GLN A 257 6.16 -13.02 -20.73
CA GLN A 257 7.20 -12.06 -20.40
C GLN A 257 8.17 -12.57 -19.31
N ASP A 258 8.22 -13.88 -19.06
CA ASP A 258 8.98 -14.51 -17.98
C ASP A 258 8.66 -13.95 -16.59
N ILE A 259 7.39 -13.61 -16.35
CA ILE A 259 6.87 -13.18 -15.06
C ILE A 259 5.84 -14.21 -14.58
N ALA A 260 6.23 -15.08 -13.64
CA ALA A 260 5.30 -16.07 -13.11
C ALA A 260 4.21 -15.41 -12.25
N VAL A 261 2.93 -15.72 -12.51
CA VAL A 261 1.83 -15.28 -11.66
C VAL A 261 1.62 -16.32 -10.55
N LEU A 262 2.10 -15.98 -9.34
CA LEU A 262 2.05 -16.85 -8.15
C LEU A 262 0.70 -16.83 -7.43
N GLY A 263 -0.10 -15.80 -7.65
CA GLY A 263 -1.43 -15.70 -7.06
C GLY A 263 -2.23 -14.54 -7.63
N ILE A 264 -3.56 -14.73 -7.69
CA ILE A 264 -4.54 -13.67 -7.94
C ILE A 264 -5.47 -13.68 -6.73
N LEU A 265 -5.27 -12.71 -5.84
CA LEU A 265 -5.95 -12.67 -4.56
C LEU A 265 -7.24 -11.85 -4.65
N PRO A 266 -8.39 -12.40 -4.24
CA PRO A 266 -9.64 -11.65 -4.23
C PRO A 266 -9.61 -10.48 -3.25
N LYS A 267 -10.33 -9.41 -3.61
CA LYS A 267 -10.61 -8.32 -2.71
C LYS A 267 -11.37 -8.83 -1.48
N ASN A 268 -10.90 -8.43 -0.30
CA ASN A 268 -11.54 -8.76 0.96
C ASN A 268 -11.71 -7.48 1.79
N ASP A 269 -12.96 -7.12 2.09
CA ASP A 269 -13.29 -5.87 2.77
C ASP A 269 -12.78 -5.87 4.22
N LEU A 270 -12.71 -7.02 4.90
CA LEU A 270 -12.11 -7.14 6.23
C LEU A 270 -10.63 -6.75 6.24
N LEU A 271 -9.87 -7.13 5.22
CA LEU A 271 -8.44 -6.77 5.14
C LEU A 271 -8.22 -5.28 4.93
N ARG A 272 -9.22 -4.57 4.44
CA ARG A 272 -9.23 -3.12 4.25
C ARG A 272 -9.93 -2.37 5.38
N SER A 273 -10.53 -3.08 6.32
CA SER A 273 -11.23 -2.47 7.44
C SER A 273 -10.27 -1.81 8.43
N VAL A 274 -10.77 -0.85 9.15
CA VAL A 274 -10.05 -0.08 10.18
C VAL A 274 -10.75 -0.27 11.51
N SER A 275 -10.02 -0.48 12.61
CA SER A 275 -10.63 -0.53 13.92
C SER A 275 -11.14 0.86 14.34
N VAL A 276 -12.20 0.91 15.14
CA VAL A 276 -12.69 2.18 15.71
C VAL A 276 -11.58 2.85 16.54
N ARG A 277 -10.73 2.08 17.20
CA ARG A 277 -9.56 2.59 17.94
C ARG A 277 -8.62 3.39 17.05
N GLU A 278 -8.34 2.90 15.84
CA GLU A 278 -7.51 3.61 14.88
C GLU A 278 -8.17 4.92 14.42
N LEU A 279 -9.50 4.90 14.20
CA LEU A 279 -10.24 6.12 13.88
C LEU A 279 -10.19 7.14 15.02
N VAL A 280 -10.28 6.70 16.29
CA VAL A 280 -10.10 7.57 17.47
C VAL A 280 -8.74 8.24 17.45
N ASN A 281 -7.68 7.46 17.18
CA ASN A 281 -6.31 7.98 17.16
C ASN A 281 -6.09 8.97 16.01
N GLN A 282 -6.52 8.62 14.80
CA GLN A 282 -6.30 9.44 13.60
C GLN A 282 -7.11 10.76 13.62
N LEU A 283 -8.29 10.73 14.23
CA LEU A 283 -9.16 11.89 14.35
C LEU A 283 -8.93 12.69 15.64
N ASN A 284 -8.11 12.18 16.56
CA ASN A 284 -8.00 12.67 17.93
C ASN A 284 -9.39 12.86 18.56
N ALA A 285 -10.26 11.86 18.39
CA ALA A 285 -11.66 11.91 18.75
C ALA A 285 -11.90 11.64 20.23
N GLU A 286 -12.87 12.33 20.82
CA GLU A 286 -13.42 12.00 22.13
C GLU A 286 -14.43 10.85 21.99
N VAL A 287 -14.32 9.83 22.85
CA VAL A 287 -15.25 8.70 22.88
C VAL A 287 -16.39 9.00 23.85
N LEU A 288 -17.58 9.23 23.35
CA LEU A 288 -18.74 9.64 24.15
C LEU A 288 -19.43 8.44 24.85
N CYS A 289 -19.41 7.26 24.21
CA CYS A 289 -19.96 6.03 24.79
C CYS A 289 -19.28 4.78 24.22
N ARG A 290 -19.41 3.63 24.87
CA ARG A 290 -18.91 2.31 24.42
C ARG A 290 -17.41 2.28 24.15
N SER A 291 -16.60 2.85 25.04
CA SER A 291 -15.13 2.80 24.98
C SER A 291 -14.57 1.37 25.07
N ASP A 292 -15.37 0.41 25.49
CA ASP A 292 -15.08 -1.04 25.52
C ASP A 292 -15.19 -1.71 24.14
N ARG A 293 -15.76 -1.03 23.12
CA ARG A 293 -16.02 -1.58 21.78
C ARG A 293 -15.18 -0.93 20.67
N LEU A 294 -14.01 -0.41 20.99
CA LEU A 294 -13.11 0.23 20.02
C LEU A 294 -12.38 -0.78 19.12
N ASP A 295 -12.53 -2.06 19.37
CA ASP A 295 -12.05 -3.18 18.55
C ASP A 295 -12.93 -3.48 17.32
N LEU A 296 -14.14 -2.91 17.25
CA LEU A 296 -15.02 -3.09 16.11
C LEU A 296 -14.35 -2.66 14.80
N MET A 297 -14.53 -3.50 13.77
CA MET A 297 -13.93 -3.28 12.45
C MET A 297 -14.89 -2.55 11.52
N VAL A 298 -14.44 -1.43 10.99
CA VAL A 298 -15.18 -0.60 10.04
C VAL A 298 -14.70 -0.90 8.63
N GLU A 299 -15.59 -1.34 7.76
CA GLU A 299 -15.29 -1.75 6.38
C GLU A 299 -15.62 -0.66 5.35
N SER A 300 -16.44 0.31 5.71
CA SER A 300 -16.89 1.37 4.81
C SER A 300 -17.23 2.66 5.53
N LEU A 301 -17.16 3.76 4.80
CA LEU A 301 -17.57 5.10 5.25
C LEU A 301 -18.89 5.51 4.64
N ALA A 302 -19.78 6.09 5.44
CA ALA A 302 -21.01 6.72 4.98
C ALA A 302 -21.10 8.15 5.50
N ILE A 303 -21.57 9.07 4.67
CA ILE A 303 -21.71 10.48 5.01
C ILE A 303 -23.19 10.82 5.18
N GLY A 304 -23.57 11.26 6.37
CA GLY A 304 -24.93 11.65 6.72
C GLY A 304 -25.26 13.08 6.32
N ALA A 305 -24.94 13.51 5.10
CA ALA A 305 -25.20 14.87 4.61
C ALA A 305 -26.55 15.03 3.87
N MET A 306 -27.27 13.94 3.65
CA MET A 306 -28.54 13.90 2.93
C MET A 306 -29.76 13.97 3.89
N ASN A 307 -30.97 14.02 3.35
CA ASN A 307 -32.19 13.88 4.16
C ASN A 307 -32.34 12.44 4.70
N VAL A 308 -33.11 12.29 5.79
CA VAL A 308 -33.24 11.03 6.52
C VAL A 308 -33.73 9.87 5.66
N ASN A 309 -34.70 10.11 4.76
CA ASN A 309 -35.25 9.05 3.90
C ASN A 309 -34.22 8.53 2.88
N ALA A 310 -33.38 9.41 2.36
CA ALA A 310 -32.28 9.05 1.49
C ALA A 310 -31.16 8.34 2.28
N ALA A 311 -30.83 8.84 3.47
CA ALA A 311 -29.83 8.28 4.36
C ALA A 311 -30.14 6.81 4.71
N VAL A 312 -31.34 6.50 5.15
CA VAL A 312 -31.78 5.13 5.48
C VAL A 312 -31.62 4.19 4.28
N LYS A 313 -32.04 4.64 3.08
CA LYS A 313 -31.87 3.82 1.85
C LYS A 313 -30.41 3.58 1.50
N TYR A 314 -29.55 4.55 1.74
CA TYR A 314 -28.12 4.48 1.47
C TYR A 314 -27.39 3.60 2.51
N PHE A 315 -27.69 3.77 3.80
CA PHE A 315 -27.08 3.03 4.89
C PHE A 315 -27.43 1.55 4.83
N ARG A 316 -28.66 1.18 4.49
CA ARG A 316 -29.08 -0.24 4.33
C ARG A 316 -28.34 -1.01 3.26
N LYS A 317 -27.66 -0.33 2.32
CA LYS A 317 -26.86 -0.98 1.26
C LYS A 317 -25.44 -1.30 1.69
N ARG A 318 -25.02 -0.80 2.84
CA ARG A 318 -23.67 -0.94 3.36
C ARG A 318 -23.66 -1.82 4.60
N ARG A 319 -22.49 -2.35 4.92
CA ARG A 319 -22.27 -3.14 6.14
C ARG A 319 -21.07 -2.58 6.88
N ASN A 320 -21.05 -2.78 8.20
CA ASN A 320 -19.92 -2.46 9.06
C ASN A 320 -19.34 -1.06 8.78
N MET A 321 -20.21 -0.05 8.76
CA MET A 321 -19.83 1.30 8.36
C MET A 321 -19.54 2.23 9.54
N ALA A 322 -18.61 3.19 9.33
CA ALA A 322 -18.60 4.42 10.08
C ALA A 322 -19.56 5.43 9.42
N VAL A 323 -20.38 6.10 10.20
CA VAL A 323 -21.23 7.17 9.71
C VAL A 323 -20.72 8.49 10.25
N VAL A 324 -20.37 9.44 9.35
CA VAL A 324 -19.98 10.80 9.70
C VAL A 324 -21.16 11.74 9.48
N THR A 325 -21.55 12.48 10.51
CA THR A 325 -22.65 13.46 10.45
C THR A 325 -22.46 14.57 11.47
N GLY A 326 -23.15 15.70 11.32
CA GLY A 326 -23.14 16.77 12.30
C GLY A 326 -23.79 16.37 13.63
N GLY A 327 -23.28 16.91 14.75
CA GLY A 327 -23.87 16.71 16.08
C GLY A 327 -25.27 17.25 16.22
N ASP A 328 -25.70 18.19 15.36
CA ASP A 328 -27.02 18.77 15.26
C ASP A 328 -28.05 17.92 14.48
N ARG A 329 -27.59 16.83 13.81
CA ARG A 329 -28.43 16.04 12.90
C ARG A 329 -29.00 14.78 13.53
N VAL A 330 -29.79 14.95 14.57
CA VAL A 330 -30.33 13.88 15.42
C VAL A 330 -31.06 12.79 14.62
N GLU A 331 -31.85 13.17 13.62
CA GLU A 331 -32.60 12.21 12.78
C GLU A 331 -31.69 11.30 11.94
N ILE A 332 -30.52 11.81 11.50
CA ILE A 332 -29.51 11.03 10.79
C ILE A 332 -28.75 10.12 11.75
N GLN A 333 -28.45 10.60 12.97
CA GLN A 333 -27.83 9.80 14.03
C GLN A 333 -28.70 8.59 14.35
N GLN A 334 -30.01 8.82 14.57
CA GLN A 334 -30.97 7.73 14.81
C GLN A 334 -31.04 6.76 13.64
N ALA A 335 -31.13 7.28 12.40
CA ALA A 335 -31.13 6.43 11.20
C ALA A 335 -29.86 5.60 11.05
N ALA A 336 -28.71 6.13 11.44
CA ALA A 336 -27.45 5.41 11.46
C ALA A 336 -27.47 4.25 12.47
N LEU A 337 -27.91 4.51 13.70
CA LEU A 337 -27.97 3.49 14.74
C LEU A 337 -28.92 2.33 14.42
N GLU A 338 -29.95 2.56 13.60
CA GLU A 338 -30.88 1.51 13.14
C GLU A 338 -30.40 0.73 11.90
N THR A 339 -29.14 0.89 11.54
CA THR A 339 -28.53 0.21 10.38
C THR A 339 -27.21 -0.48 10.78
N SER A 340 -26.51 -1.09 9.82
CA SER A 340 -25.23 -1.81 10.10
C SER A 340 -24.08 -0.82 10.34
N THR A 341 -24.20 -0.04 11.42
CA THR A 341 -23.20 0.95 11.84
C THR A 341 -22.30 0.34 12.92
N GLN A 342 -20.99 0.45 12.75
CA GLN A 342 -19.98 0.05 13.74
C GLN A 342 -19.47 1.22 14.56
N CYS A 343 -19.63 2.45 14.04
CA CYS A 343 -19.19 3.66 14.69
C CYS A 343 -19.95 4.88 14.14
N LEU A 344 -20.39 5.76 15.04
CA LEU A 344 -20.97 7.06 14.68
C LEU A 344 -19.97 8.16 15.02
N ILE A 345 -19.63 9.01 14.04
CA ILE A 345 -18.68 10.12 14.20
C ILE A 345 -19.44 11.44 14.06
N LEU A 346 -19.46 12.21 15.15
CA LEU A 346 -20.14 13.49 15.22
C LEU A 346 -19.17 14.65 15.04
N THR A 347 -19.45 15.52 14.07
CA THR A 347 -18.64 16.70 13.76
C THR A 347 -19.25 17.95 14.39
N GLY A 348 -18.40 18.97 14.66
CA GLY A 348 -18.83 20.28 15.16
C GLY A 348 -19.00 20.38 16.67
N GLN A 349 -18.45 19.45 17.46
CA GLN A 349 -18.46 19.45 18.94
C GLN A 349 -19.83 19.61 19.60
N LEU A 350 -20.90 19.29 18.91
CA LEU A 350 -22.25 19.33 19.48
C LEU A 350 -22.59 17.95 20.08
N PRO A 351 -22.82 17.85 21.39
CA PRO A 351 -23.19 16.57 22.01
C PRO A 351 -24.53 16.09 21.50
N PRO A 352 -24.71 14.80 21.25
CA PRO A 352 -25.97 14.24 20.87
C PRO A 352 -26.95 14.25 22.07
N PRO A 353 -28.26 14.23 21.84
CA PRO A 353 -29.25 14.09 22.93
C PRO A 353 -29.04 12.76 23.69
N ASN A 354 -29.39 12.74 24.98
CA ASN A 354 -29.23 11.56 25.83
C ASN A 354 -29.87 10.29 25.28
N PHE A 355 -31.01 10.37 24.61
CA PHE A 355 -31.68 9.20 24.05
C PHE A 355 -30.86 8.56 22.91
N ILE A 356 -30.05 9.33 22.18
CA ILE A 356 -29.10 8.81 21.16
C ILE A 356 -27.96 8.05 21.85
N LEU A 357 -27.40 8.60 22.94
CA LEU A 357 -26.37 7.93 23.74
C LEU A 357 -26.88 6.60 24.30
N THR A 358 -28.07 6.65 24.97
CA THR A 358 -28.70 5.44 25.49
C THR A 358 -28.95 4.39 24.42
N ARG A 359 -29.40 4.81 23.23
CA ARG A 359 -29.64 3.90 22.13
C ARG A 359 -28.34 3.30 21.58
N ALA A 360 -27.29 4.07 21.49
CA ALA A 360 -25.97 3.60 21.08
C ALA A 360 -25.39 2.61 22.08
N GLU A 361 -25.56 2.85 23.39
CA GLU A 361 -25.17 1.91 24.45
C GLU A 361 -25.91 0.58 24.35
N GLU A 362 -27.24 0.59 24.11
CA GLU A 362 -28.03 -0.62 23.92
C GLU A 362 -27.59 -1.44 22.69
N LEU A 363 -27.21 -0.75 21.62
CA LEU A 363 -26.77 -1.38 20.36
C LEU A 363 -25.27 -1.70 20.32
N GLU A 364 -24.54 -1.35 21.40
CA GLU A 364 -23.10 -1.52 21.51
C GLU A 364 -22.30 -0.79 20.41
N ILE A 365 -22.77 0.39 19.99
CA ILE A 365 -22.16 1.21 18.94
C ILE A 365 -21.41 2.39 19.60
N PRO A 366 -20.08 2.52 19.46
CA PRO A 366 -19.35 3.67 19.92
C PRO A 366 -19.73 4.95 19.16
N ILE A 367 -19.87 6.05 19.91
CA ILE A 367 -20.04 7.40 19.36
C ILE A 367 -18.78 8.20 19.63
N LEU A 368 -18.22 8.76 18.57
CA LEU A 368 -17.06 9.63 18.62
C LEU A 368 -17.46 11.08 18.35
N SER A 369 -16.83 12.01 19.07
CA SER A 369 -16.95 13.45 18.83
C SER A 369 -15.63 14.02 18.34
N VAL A 370 -15.65 14.84 17.29
CA VAL A 370 -14.47 15.46 16.72
C VAL A 370 -14.65 16.98 16.59
N ASP A 371 -13.55 17.71 16.78
CA ASP A 371 -13.47 19.17 16.60
C ASP A 371 -13.15 19.56 15.14
N LEU A 372 -13.52 18.70 14.22
CA LEU A 372 -13.27 18.87 12.80
C LEU A 372 -14.60 19.08 12.07
N ASP A 373 -14.55 19.78 10.95
CA ASP A 373 -15.69 19.81 10.03
C ASP A 373 -15.90 18.45 9.34
N THR A 374 -17.06 18.28 8.74
CA THR A 374 -17.45 17.02 8.12
C THR A 374 -16.52 16.62 6.97
N LEU A 375 -16.04 17.58 6.14
CA LEU A 375 -15.21 17.27 5.00
C LEU A 375 -13.82 16.80 5.44
N THR A 376 -13.19 17.55 6.33
CA THR A 376 -11.88 17.20 6.92
C THR A 376 -11.94 15.84 7.62
N THR A 377 -13.00 15.57 8.39
CA THR A 377 -13.23 14.27 9.04
C THR A 377 -13.30 13.14 8.01
N VAL A 378 -14.07 13.32 6.95
CA VAL A 378 -14.22 12.33 5.87
C VAL A 378 -12.90 12.07 5.17
N GLU A 379 -12.12 13.11 4.86
CA GLU A 379 -10.81 12.98 4.22
C GLU A 379 -9.82 12.19 5.08
N ILE A 380 -9.79 12.44 6.40
CA ILE A 380 -8.92 11.69 7.32
C ILE A 380 -9.36 10.22 7.38
N VAL A 381 -10.65 9.96 7.53
CA VAL A 381 -11.17 8.58 7.59
C VAL A 381 -10.90 7.84 6.29
N ASP A 382 -11.15 8.44 5.12
CA ASP A 382 -10.91 7.83 3.82
C ASP A 382 -9.41 7.52 3.60
N ARG A 383 -8.54 8.45 3.99
CA ARG A 383 -7.08 8.23 3.98
C ARG A 383 -6.69 7.08 4.89
N THR A 384 -7.29 6.94 6.05
CA THR A 384 -7.03 5.85 7.00
C THR A 384 -7.37 4.49 6.40
N PHE A 385 -8.49 4.36 5.68
CA PHE A 385 -8.82 3.16 4.89
C PHE A 385 -7.79 2.85 3.79
N GLY A 386 -7.13 3.87 3.24
CA GLY A 386 -6.06 3.71 2.25
C GLY A 386 -4.74 3.19 2.82
N GLN A 387 -4.52 3.36 4.14
CA GLN A 387 -3.25 3.11 4.84
C GLN A 387 -3.34 1.99 5.89
N VAL A 388 -4.23 1.03 5.67
CA VAL A 388 -4.49 -0.06 6.62
C VAL A 388 -3.27 -0.93 6.87
N ARG A 389 -2.99 -1.20 8.15
CA ARG A 389 -1.98 -2.16 8.61
C ARG A 389 -2.63 -3.48 8.99
N VAL A 390 -1.80 -4.53 9.05
CA VAL A 390 -2.24 -5.87 9.43
C VAL A 390 -1.88 -6.11 10.88
N HIS A 391 -2.54 -5.43 11.82
CA HIS A 391 -2.22 -5.57 13.24
C HIS A 391 -3.33 -6.26 14.06
N GLU A 392 -4.43 -6.66 13.42
CA GLU A 392 -5.54 -7.30 14.10
C GLU A 392 -5.57 -8.82 13.89
N PRO A 393 -5.74 -9.63 14.96
CA PRO A 393 -5.76 -11.11 14.87
C PRO A 393 -6.77 -11.66 13.87
N VAL A 394 -7.92 -11.00 13.71
CA VAL A 394 -8.94 -11.42 12.74
C VAL A 394 -8.44 -11.33 11.29
N LYS A 395 -7.62 -10.33 10.98
CA LYS A 395 -6.99 -10.18 9.66
C LYS A 395 -5.94 -11.24 9.41
N VAL A 396 -5.17 -11.61 10.43
CA VAL A 396 -4.16 -12.69 10.33
C VAL A 396 -4.81 -14.00 9.87
N HIS A 397 -5.94 -14.37 10.48
CA HIS A 397 -6.67 -15.59 10.08
C HIS A 397 -7.18 -15.49 8.63
N CYS A 398 -7.76 -14.35 8.27
CA CYS A 398 -8.23 -14.09 6.92
C CYS A 398 -7.09 -14.20 5.88
N ILE A 399 -5.92 -13.61 6.15
CA ILE A 399 -4.75 -13.68 5.28
C ILE A 399 -4.26 -15.12 5.10
N ARG A 400 -4.18 -15.90 6.17
CA ARG A 400 -3.75 -17.30 6.12
C ARG A 400 -4.65 -18.11 5.18
N ASN A 401 -5.97 -17.97 5.30
CA ASN A 401 -6.93 -18.65 4.44
C ASN A 401 -6.82 -18.20 2.98
N LEU A 402 -6.78 -16.88 2.76
CA LEU A 402 -6.66 -16.29 1.43
C LEU A 402 -5.41 -16.78 0.69
N MET A 403 -4.27 -16.78 1.38
CA MET A 403 -3.02 -17.26 0.80
C MET A 403 -3.01 -18.77 0.58
N ALA A 404 -3.63 -19.57 1.46
CA ALA A 404 -3.73 -21.01 1.28
C ALA A 404 -4.59 -21.38 0.06
N GLU A 405 -5.62 -20.61 -0.26
CA GLU A 405 -6.54 -20.87 -1.37
C GLU A 405 -6.04 -20.34 -2.72
N HIS A 406 -5.32 -19.20 -2.73
CA HIS A 406 -5.06 -18.45 -3.97
C HIS A 406 -3.59 -18.27 -4.33
N PHE A 407 -2.65 -18.75 -3.48
CA PHE A 407 -1.22 -18.63 -3.72
C PHE A 407 -0.58 -19.96 -4.07
N ASP A 408 0.15 -20.02 -5.18
CA ASP A 408 0.86 -21.22 -5.63
C ASP A 408 2.23 -21.36 -4.94
N ILE A 409 2.21 -21.89 -3.72
CA ILE A 409 3.43 -22.11 -2.94
C ILE A 409 4.36 -23.16 -3.59
N ALA A 410 3.79 -24.16 -4.29
CA ALA A 410 4.59 -25.21 -4.93
C ALA A 410 5.42 -24.62 -6.07
N ARG A 411 4.82 -23.74 -6.86
CA ARG A 411 5.52 -23.01 -7.94
C ARG A 411 6.60 -22.10 -7.38
N LEU A 412 6.33 -21.37 -6.29
CA LEU A 412 7.36 -20.52 -5.65
C LEU A 412 8.56 -21.35 -5.19
N LEU A 413 8.33 -22.47 -4.51
CA LEU A 413 9.39 -23.36 -4.05
C LEU A 413 10.23 -23.89 -5.21
N SER A 414 9.59 -24.26 -6.32
CA SER A 414 10.28 -24.67 -7.55
C SER A 414 11.16 -23.54 -8.13
N LEU A 415 10.63 -22.31 -8.17
CA LEU A 415 11.40 -21.15 -8.66
C LEU A 415 12.59 -20.79 -7.76
N LEU A 416 12.48 -21.06 -6.48
CA LEU A 416 13.56 -20.87 -5.50
C LEU A 416 14.47 -22.08 -5.39
N ASP A 417 14.20 -23.19 -6.10
CA ASP A 417 14.93 -24.45 -5.97
C ASP A 417 15.03 -24.90 -4.50
N LEU A 418 13.90 -24.83 -3.81
CA LEU A 418 13.71 -25.29 -2.43
C LEU A 418 12.81 -26.52 -2.41
N SER A 419 13.26 -27.56 -1.70
CA SER A 419 12.44 -28.74 -1.45
C SER A 419 11.72 -28.58 -0.10
N PRO A 420 10.42 -28.97 0.03
CA PRO A 420 9.77 -29.09 1.32
C PRO A 420 10.62 -30.03 2.20
N ALA A 421 10.75 -29.70 3.48
CA ALA A 421 11.34 -30.67 4.42
C ALA A 421 10.48 -31.95 4.38
N ALA A 422 11.13 -33.11 4.26
CA ALA A 422 10.41 -34.37 4.33
C ALA A 422 9.56 -34.37 5.61
N ALA A 423 8.26 -34.62 5.47
CA ALA A 423 7.39 -34.76 6.62
C ALA A 423 8.03 -35.82 7.54
N LEU A 424 8.41 -35.42 8.75
CA LEU A 424 8.81 -36.37 9.78
C LEU A 424 7.61 -37.31 10.01
N PRO A 425 7.82 -38.62 10.01
CA PRO A 425 6.75 -39.60 10.15
C PRO A 425 6.02 -39.52 11.48
#